data_ac3dc3f071c65fb9ed84d76624fa231a
#
_entry.id   ac3dc3f071c65fb9ed84d76624fa231a
#
_cell.length_a   1.000
_cell.length_b   1.000
_cell.length_c   1.000
_cell.angle_alpha   90.00
_cell.angle_beta   90.00
_cell.angle_gamma   90.00
#
_symmetry.space_group_name_H-M   'P 1'
#
loop_
_entity.id
_entity.type
_entity.pdbx_description
1 polymer ?
#
loop_
_entity_poly.entity_id
_entity_poly.type
_entity_poly.pdbx_seq_one_letter_code
_entity_poly.pdbx_strand_id
1 'polypeptide(L)'
;MKKKKLKLKKKACINLLIFIGLIIFGIYFYNIHYKSSDSKTTVKISNKEFQKQGYSNETIKLIKEKLTNEEIDNLKNKDKIDELELFIKEKYYLHKNLDLYISYYSAHKENSIKDVISIVNITLNQEGYENPKKADLSKGNLVLVNKYNVLDKSYEPSNMINVDLSYSYEGRRILPEVNDAFIKMYNDAKKEGINLFVVSAYRSYSYQEKLYNNYITMYGIDYANTVSAKPGFSEHQTGLAMDILSPGVQMSEF
;
A
#
# COMPACT_ATOMS: atom_id res chain seq x y z
N MET A 1 -33.03 -29.82 46.85
CA MET A 1 -32.61 -28.45 46.44
C MET A 1 -31.14 -28.11 46.68
N LYS A 2 -30.45 -28.58 47.73
CA LYS A 2 -29.02 -28.28 47.99
C LYS A 2 -28.03 -28.81 46.94
N LYS A 3 -28.21 -29.98 46.36
CA LYS A 3 -27.30 -30.54 45.32
C LYS A 3 -27.30 -29.77 43.99
N LYS A 4 -28.42 -29.15 43.60
CA LYS A 4 -28.53 -28.39 42.37
C LYS A 4 -27.82 -27.01 42.45
N LYS A 5 -27.86 -26.37 43.66
CA LYS A 5 -27.12 -25.12 43.93
C LYS A 5 -25.60 -25.32 43.94
N LEU A 6 -25.11 -26.49 44.41
CA LEU A 6 -23.67 -26.78 44.44
C LEU A 6 -23.09 -27.05 43.04
N LYS A 7 -23.88 -27.73 42.15
CA LYS A 7 -23.51 -27.93 40.74
C LYS A 7 -23.47 -26.64 39.94
N LEU A 8 -24.37 -25.70 40.20
CA LEU A 8 -24.36 -24.39 39.55
C LEU A 8 -23.14 -23.53 39.96
N LYS A 9 -22.79 -23.54 41.26
CA LYS A 9 -21.59 -22.83 41.75
C LYS A 9 -20.28 -23.44 41.15
N LYS A 10 -20.16 -24.76 41.01
CA LYS A 10 -18.99 -25.40 40.38
C LYS A 10 -18.88 -25.03 38.89
N LYS A 11 -20.01 -25.03 38.14
CA LYS A 11 -20.02 -24.57 36.74
C LYS A 11 -19.63 -23.11 36.59
N ALA A 12 -20.11 -22.23 37.44
CA ALA A 12 -19.73 -20.81 37.45
C ALA A 12 -18.24 -20.61 37.75
N CYS A 13 -17.67 -21.36 38.71
CA CYS A 13 -16.25 -21.30 39.01
C CYS A 13 -15.39 -21.83 37.83
N ILE A 14 -15.81 -22.91 37.16
CA ILE A 14 -15.10 -23.43 36.00
C ILE A 14 -15.12 -22.42 34.84
N ASN A 15 -16.28 -21.82 34.55
CA ASN A 15 -16.38 -20.78 33.52
C ASN A 15 -15.53 -19.54 33.83
N LEU A 16 -15.45 -19.14 35.11
CA LEU A 16 -14.57 -18.04 35.53
C LEU A 16 -13.10 -18.37 35.35
N LEU A 17 -12.67 -19.61 35.67
CA LEU A 17 -11.31 -20.05 35.48
C LEU A 17 -10.93 -20.13 33.99
N ILE A 18 -11.85 -20.58 33.11
CA ILE A 18 -11.65 -20.59 31.67
C ILE A 18 -11.53 -19.15 31.15
N PHE A 19 -12.37 -18.23 31.62
CA PHE A 19 -12.33 -16.81 31.23
C PHE A 19 -11.02 -16.14 31.65
N ILE A 20 -10.55 -16.40 32.87
CA ILE A 20 -9.26 -15.92 33.36
C ILE A 20 -8.11 -16.53 32.55
N GLY A 21 -8.18 -17.82 32.21
CA GLY A 21 -7.21 -18.49 31.34
C GLY A 21 -7.12 -17.85 29.94
N LEU A 22 -8.27 -17.51 29.35
CA LEU A 22 -8.35 -16.81 28.06
C LEU A 22 -7.77 -15.39 28.12
N ILE A 23 -7.99 -14.68 29.22
CA ILE A 23 -7.40 -13.33 29.45
C ILE A 23 -5.88 -13.46 29.58
N ILE A 24 -5.40 -14.41 30.39
CA ILE A 24 -3.94 -14.63 30.57
C ILE A 24 -3.30 -15.06 29.25
N PHE A 25 -3.96 -15.94 28.49
CA PHE A 25 -3.49 -16.36 27.15
C PHE A 25 -3.49 -15.20 26.17
N GLY A 26 -4.53 -14.36 26.17
CA GLY A 26 -4.60 -13.15 25.36
C GLY A 26 -3.50 -12.15 25.70
N ILE A 27 -3.21 -11.93 26.99
CA ILE A 27 -2.10 -11.08 27.46
C ILE A 27 -0.74 -11.69 27.08
N TYR A 28 -0.59 -12.99 27.23
CA TYR A 28 0.63 -13.70 26.86
C TYR A 28 0.87 -13.65 25.33
N PHE A 29 -0.17 -13.87 24.53
CA PHE A 29 -0.12 -13.77 23.07
C PHE A 29 0.13 -12.34 22.59
N TYR A 30 -0.51 -11.35 23.22
CA TYR A 30 -0.25 -9.93 22.99
C TYR A 30 1.21 -9.56 23.32
N ASN A 31 1.74 -10.04 24.46
CA ASN A 31 3.12 -9.79 24.83
C ASN A 31 4.14 -10.46 23.89
N ILE A 32 3.83 -11.64 23.34
CA ILE A 32 4.72 -12.33 22.38
C ILE A 32 4.64 -11.70 21.00
N HIS A 33 3.45 -11.37 20.51
CA HIS A 33 3.28 -10.92 19.12
C HIS A 33 3.27 -9.40 18.93
N TYR A 34 2.93 -8.64 19.95
CA TYR A 34 2.88 -7.17 19.86
C TYR A 34 3.98 -6.47 20.66
N LYS A 35 4.39 -7.00 21.80
CA LYS A 35 5.47 -6.37 22.59
C LYS A 35 6.87 -6.74 22.11
N SER A 36 7.03 -7.78 21.27
CA SER A 36 8.31 -8.09 20.64
C SER A 36 8.68 -7.13 19.50
N SER A 37 7.72 -6.31 19.01
CA SER A 37 8.01 -5.27 18.02
C SER A 37 8.40 -3.91 18.61
N ASP A 38 8.25 -3.73 19.93
CA ASP A 38 8.54 -2.46 20.63
C ASP A 38 9.61 -2.56 21.73
N SER A 39 10.43 -3.60 21.75
CA SER A 39 11.67 -3.53 22.52
C SER A 39 12.66 -2.62 21.77
N LYS A 40 12.45 -1.31 21.86
CA LYS A 40 13.55 -0.33 21.79
C LYS A 40 14.49 -0.62 22.94
N THR A 41 15.25 -1.71 22.87
CA THR A 41 16.49 -1.83 23.60
C THR A 41 17.36 -0.72 23.03
N THR A 42 17.41 0.41 23.71
CA THR A 42 18.31 1.52 23.38
C THR A 42 19.72 0.98 23.56
N VAL A 43 20.27 0.38 22.53
CA VAL A 43 21.71 0.15 22.46
C VAL A 43 22.31 1.54 22.66
N LYS A 44 23.09 1.72 23.76
CA LYS A 44 23.87 2.95 23.97
C LYS A 44 24.95 3.02 22.90
N ILE A 45 24.54 3.46 21.71
CA ILE A 45 25.41 3.57 20.56
C ILE A 45 26.32 4.76 20.83
N SER A 46 27.63 4.49 20.93
CA SER A 46 28.63 5.53 21.13
C SER A 46 28.66 6.43 19.88
N ASN A 47 28.40 7.73 20.04
CA ASN A 47 28.55 8.71 18.95
C ASN A 47 30.00 8.71 18.41
N LYS A 48 30.98 8.26 19.20
CA LYS A 48 32.41 8.28 18.85
C LYS A 48 32.73 7.43 17.61
N GLU A 49 32.02 6.33 17.38
CA GLU A 49 32.24 5.47 16.21
C GLU A 49 31.87 6.18 14.93
N PHE A 50 30.67 6.73 14.84
CA PHE A 50 30.21 7.49 13.67
C PHE A 50 30.96 8.81 13.46
N GLN A 51 31.39 9.46 14.55
CA GLN A 51 32.27 10.65 14.47
C GLN A 51 33.65 10.30 13.89
N LYS A 52 34.22 9.13 14.23
CA LYS A 52 35.47 8.63 13.62
C LYS A 52 35.30 8.33 12.12
N GLN A 53 34.10 7.85 11.70
CA GLN A 53 33.77 7.66 10.30
C GLN A 53 33.57 9.00 9.56
N GLY A 54 33.47 10.15 10.28
CA GLY A 54 33.30 11.47 9.67
C GLY A 54 31.85 11.91 9.44
N TYR A 55 30.86 11.25 10.08
CA TYR A 55 29.47 11.72 10.03
C TYR A 55 29.27 12.96 10.91
N SER A 56 28.42 13.89 10.44
CA SER A 56 28.02 15.06 11.24
C SER A 56 27.16 14.66 12.44
N ASN A 57 27.14 15.49 13.49
CA ASN A 57 26.29 15.24 14.67
C ASN A 57 24.81 15.18 14.31
N GLU A 58 24.37 15.96 13.34
CA GLU A 58 23.00 15.94 12.81
C GLU A 58 22.69 14.58 12.16
N THR A 59 23.59 14.09 11.31
CA THR A 59 23.42 12.79 10.64
C THR A 59 23.44 11.65 11.64
N ILE A 60 24.31 11.69 12.65
CA ILE A 60 24.35 10.69 13.75
C ILE A 60 23.01 10.66 14.51
N LYS A 61 22.39 11.82 14.75
CA LYS A 61 21.07 11.90 15.36
C LYS A 61 20.03 11.20 14.49
N LEU A 62 19.99 11.50 13.20
CA LEU A 62 19.06 10.92 12.24
C LEU A 62 19.26 9.39 12.07
N ILE A 63 20.51 8.91 12.05
CA ILE A 63 20.84 7.49 12.06
C ILE A 63 20.14 6.80 13.23
N LYS A 64 20.24 7.35 14.44
CA LYS A 64 19.64 6.79 15.65
C LYS A 64 18.11 6.87 15.69
N GLU A 65 17.54 7.89 15.05
CA GLU A 65 16.09 8.09 15.01
C GLU A 65 15.41 7.24 13.94
N LYS A 66 16.06 7.01 12.79
CA LYS A 66 15.43 6.42 11.61
C LYS A 66 15.82 4.99 11.31
N LEU A 67 16.98 4.53 11.79
CA LEU A 67 17.50 3.20 11.50
C LEU A 67 17.21 2.24 12.67
N THR A 68 17.00 0.96 12.32
CA THR A 68 16.94 -0.13 13.28
C THR A 68 18.31 -0.43 13.87
N ASN A 69 18.37 -1.14 15.00
CA ASN A 69 19.65 -1.53 15.61
C ASN A 69 20.53 -2.37 14.66
N GLU A 70 19.91 -3.26 13.87
CA GLU A 70 20.61 -4.08 12.88
C GLU A 70 21.21 -3.22 11.75
N GLU A 71 20.46 -2.26 11.21
CA GLU A 71 20.94 -1.33 10.20
C GLU A 71 22.09 -0.44 10.72
N ILE A 72 22.00 -0.01 11.99
CA ILE A 72 23.05 0.75 12.66
C ILE A 72 24.31 -0.10 12.83
N ASP A 73 24.20 -1.34 13.25
CA ASP A 73 25.35 -2.23 13.44
C ASP A 73 26.02 -2.57 12.11
N ASN A 74 25.24 -2.75 11.05
CA ASN A 74 25.75 -2.91 9.69
C ASN A 74 26.50 -1.66 9.20
N LEU A 75 25.97 -0.47 9.53
CA LEU A 75 26.57 0.80 9.11
C LEU A 75 27.91 1.09 9.82
N LYS A 76 28.06 0.70 11.11
CA LYS A 76 29.32 0.86 11.88
C LYS A 76 30.49 0.11 11.25
N ASN A 77 30.22 -1.02 10.60
CA ASN A 77 31.24 -1.88 10.00
C ASN A 77 31.62 -1.51 8.56
N LYS A 78 31.05 -0.42 8.06
CA LYS A 78 31.32 0.10 6.70
C LYS A 78 32.10 1.42 6.77
N ASP A 79 32.74 1.77 5.68
CA ASP A 79 33.25 3.12 5.47
C ASP A 79 32.11 4.13 5.41
N LYS A 80 32.42 5.41 5.60
CA LYS A 80 31.45 6.48 5.47
C LYS A 80 30.76 6.43 4.11
N ILE A 81 29.43 6.47 4.12
CA ILE A 81 28.61 6.61 2.93
C ILE A 81 28.18 8.07 2.84
N ASP A 82 28.85 8.83 1.98
CA ASP A 82 28.63 10.28 1.85
C ASP A 82 27.20 10.61 1.43
N GLU A 83 26.63 9.80 0.54
CA GLU A 83 25.26 9.95 0.06
C GLU A 83 24.21 9.72 1.15
N LEU A 84 24.52 8.96 2.21
CA LEU A 84 23.60 8.76 3.32
C LEU A 84 23.18 10.12 3.94
N GLU A 85 24.09 11.07 4.08
CA GLU A 85 23.79 12.39 4.61
C GLU A 85 22.78 13.18 3.76
N LEU A 86 22.77 12.93 2.45
CA LEU A 86 21.81 13.53 1.52
C LEU A 86 20.42 12.92 1.71
N PHE A 87 20.33 11.59 1.77
CA PHE A 87 19.06 10.88 1.74
C PHE A 87 18.38 10.79 3.11
N ILE A 88 19.15 10.60 4.19
CA ILE A 88 18.59 10.34 5.54
C ILE A 88 17.74 11.49 6.09
N LYS A 89 17.94 12.73 5.60
CA LYS A 89 17.17 13.92 5.99
C LYS A 89 15.74 13.86 5.47
N GLU A 90 15.52 13.19 4.37
CA GLU A 90 14.23 13.16 3.72
C GLU A 90 13.18 12.36 4.53
N LYS A 91 11.92 12.83 4.48
CA LYS A 91 10.81 12.28 5.26
C LYS A 91 10.55 10.80 4.97
N TYR A 92 10.63 10.42 3.69
CA TYR A 92 10.27 9.08 3.21
C TYR A 92 11.48 8.19 2.93
N TYR A 93 12.63 8.52 3.52
CA TYR A 93 13.82 7.70 3.44
C TYR A 93 13.60 6.30 4.06
N LEU A 94 14.00 5.27 3.32
CA LEU A 94 14.00 3.86 3.74
C LEU A 94 15.42 3.32 3.60
N HIS A 95 16.07 2.98 4.72
CA HIS A 95 17.50 2.58 4.69
C HIS A 95 17.77 1.37 3.80
N LYS A 96 16.85 0.40 3.74
CA LYS A 96 16.92 -0.76 2.85
C LYS A 96 17.06 -0.42 1.35
N ASN A 97 16.70 0.80 0.94
CA ASN A 97 16.76 1.27 -0.43
C ASN A 97 17.99 2.16 -0.70
N LEU A 98 18.90 2.34 0.25
CA LEU A 98 20.01 3.28 0.12
C LEU A 98 20.87 3.03 -1.13
N ASP A 99 21.25 1.78 -1.38
CA ASP A 99 22.07 1.44 -2.55
C ASP A 99 21.35 1.75 -3.88
N LEU A 100 20.03 1.57 -3.92
CA LEU A 100 19.20 1.92 -5.06
C LEU A 100 19.10 3.44 -5.25
N TYR A 101 18.98 4.21 -4.15
CA TYR A 101 19.00 5.67 -4.22
C TYR A 101 20.33 6.17 -4.78
N ILE A 102 21.45 5.65 -4.28
CA ILE A 102 22.79 6.03 -4.73
C ILE A 102 22.95 5.70 -6.22
N SER A 103 22.61 4.49 -6.63
CA SER A 103 22.69 4.04 -8.02
C SER A 103 21.84 4.92 -8.96
N TYR A 104 20.57 5.14 -8.60
CA TYR A 104 19.67 5.94 -9.41
C TYR A 104 20.11 7.41 -9.49
N TYR A 105 20.50 8.01 -8.36
CA TYR A 105 20.99 9.40 -8.30
C TYR A 105 22.28 9.58 -9.09
N SER A 106 23.17 8.59 -9.10
CA SER A 106 24.40 8.65 -9.87
C SER A 106 24.16 8.74 -11.38
N ALA A 107 23.09 8.08 -11.87
CA ALA A 107 22.67 8.10 -13.27
C ALA A 107 21.77 9.29 -13.64
N HIS A 108 21.14 9.94 -12.64
CA HIS A 108 20.11 10.98 -12.82
C HIS A 108 20.37 12.18 -11.88
N LYS A 109 21.52 12.83 -12.06
CA LYS A 109 21.94 13.97 -11.21
C LYS A 109 21.04 15.20 -11.33
N GLU A 110 20.22 15.29 -12.37
CA GLU A 110 19.20 16.33 -12.58
C GLU A 110 18.02 16.23 -11.60
N ASN A 111 17.78 15.04 -11.02
CA ASN A 111 16.68 14.82 -10.08
C ASN A 111 17.02 15.34 -8.69
N SER A 112 16.04 15.93 -7.99
CA SER A 112 16.18 16.25 -6.58
C SER A 112 16.27 14.98 -5.73
N ILE A 113 16.90 15.08 -4.55
CA ILE A 113 16.98 13.96 -3.59
C ILE A 113 15.58 13.42 -3.22
N LYS A 114 14.61 14.32 -3.07
CA LYS A 114 13.21 13.97 -2.80
C LYS A 114 12.59 13.17 -3.95
N ASP A 115 12.86 13.55 -5.19
CA ASP A 115 12.35 12.85 -6.36
C ASP A 115 12.99 11.47 -6.49
N VAL A 116 14.30 11.36 -6.28
CA VAL A 116 15.01 10.07 -6.25
C VAL A 116 14.38 9.12 -5.24
N ILE A 117 14.15 9.58 -4.01
CA ILE A 117 13.49 8.77 -2.96
C ILE A 117 12.08 8.35 -3.41
N SER A 118 11.31 9.26 -3.95
CA SER A 118 9.95 8.97 -4.41
C SER A 118 9.95 7.94 -5.53
N ILE A 119 10.78 8.13 -6.55
CA ILE A 119 10.92 7.24 -7.71
C ILE A 119 11.32 5.82 -7.29
N VAL A 120 12.34 5.70 -6.45
CA VAL A 120 12.86 4.41 -6.00
C VAL A 120 11.87 3.70 -5.06
N ASN A 121 11.23 4.45 -4.15
CA ASN A 121 10.27 3.86 -3.21
C ASN A 121 9.05 3.25 -3.89
N ILE A 122 8.60 3.83 -5.00
CA ILE A 122 7.48 3.32 -5.79
C ILE A 122 7.94 2.47 -6.99
N THR A 123 9.24 2.14 -7.04
CA THR A 123 9.84 1.26 -8.05
C THR A 123 9.83 1.80 -9.49
N LEU A 124 9.67 3.11 -9.69
CA LEU A 124 9.74 3.72 -11.03
C LEU A 124 11.16 3.69 -11.66
N ASN A 125 12.18 3.35 -10.89
CA ASN A 125 13.54 3.10 -11.36
C ASN A 125 13.69 1.76 -12.11
N GLN A 126 12.61 0.94 -12.18
CA GLN A 126 12.57 -0.34 -12.89
C GLN A 126 11.67 -0.22 -14.10
N GLU A 127 11.92 -1.01 -15.14
CA GLU A 127 10.99 -1.10 -16.26
C GLU A 127 9.67 -1.73 -15.80
N GLY A 128 8.57 -1.09 -16.18
CA GLY A 128 7.25 -1.58 -15.83
C GLY A 128 6.94 -2.91 -16.52
N TYR A 129 6.18 -3.76 -15.86
CA TYR A 129 5.80 -5.11 -16.28
C TYR A 129 6.91 -6.17 -16.23
N GLU A 130 8.15 -5.80 -15.87
CA GLU A 130 9.24 -6.74 -15.63
C GLU A 130 9.30 -7.15 -14.16
N ASN A 131 9.33 -8.45 -13.91
CA ASN A 131 9.40 -9.02 -12.56
C ASN A 131 8.45 -8.37 -11.53
N PRO A 132 7.14 -8.23 -11.85
CA PRO A 132 6.21 -7.54 -10.96
C PRO A 132 6.04 -8.30 -9.64
N LYS A 133 5.85 -7.56 -8.57
CA LYS A 133 5.46 -8.12 -7.28
C LYS A 133 3.98 -8.49 -7.30
N LYS A 134 3.58 -9.49 -6.56
CA LYS A 134 2.15 -9.72 -6.29
C LYS A 134 1.60 -8.56 -5.48
N ALA A 135 0.43 -8.05 -5.87
CA ALA A 135 -0.29 -7.04 -5.10
C ALA A 135 -0.65 -7.59 -3.71
N ASP A 136 -0.39 -6.81 -2.67
CA ASP A 136 -0.66 -7.20 -1.28
C ASP A 136 -2.12 -6.90 -0.92
N LEU A 137 -2.99 -7.89 -1.11
CA LEU A 137 -4.42 -7.78 -0.82
C LEU A 137 -4.74 -7.56 0.66
N SER A 138 -3.80 -7.84 1.58
CA SER A 138 -4.00 -7.58 3.02
C SER A 138 -4.11 -6.08 3.35
N LYS A 139 -3.73 -5.22 2.42
CA LYS A 139 -3.83 -3.75 2.54
C LYS A 139 -5.26 -3.23 2.34
N GLY A 140 -6.23 -4.07 1.99
CA GLY A 140 -7.60 -3.65 1.75
C GLY A 140 -7.69 -2.50 0.74
N ASN A 141 -8.32 -1.38 1.12
CA ASN A 141 -8.48 -0.21 0.24
C ASN A 141 -7.16 0.51 -0.11
N LEU A 142 -6.04 0.14 0.51
CA LEU A 142 -4.70 0.66 0.22
C LEU A 142 -3.89 -0.31 -0.66
N VAL A 143 -4.52 -1.31 -1.26
CA VAL A 143 -3.85 -2.21 -2.20
C VAL A 143 -3.32 -1.42 -3.39
N LEU A 144 -2.04 -1.62 -3.70
CA LEU A 144 -1.41 -0.99 -4.85
C LEU A 144 -1.39 -1.97 -6.03
N VAL A 145 -2.03 -1.59 -7.12
CA VAL A 145 -2.02 -2.33 -8.39
C VAL A 145 -1.55 -1.38 -9.49
N ASN A 146 -0.49 -1.71 -10.17
CA ASN A 146 0.08 -0.92 -11.26
C ASN A 146 1.06 -1.79 -12.05
N LYS A 147 1.80 -1.23 -13.01
CA LYS A 147 2.78 -1.95 -13.83
C LYS A 147 3.93 -2.65 -13.04
N TYR A 148 4.02 -2.48 -11.72
CA TYR A 148 4.99 -3.12 -10.83
C TYR A 148 4.36 -4.08 -9.83
N ASN A 149 3.03 -4.02 -9.64
CA ASN A 149 2.28 -4.85 -8.69
C ASN A 149 1.09 -5.48 -9.41
N VAL A 150 1.12 -6.81 -9.54
CA VAL A 150 0.17 -7.57 -10.35
C VAL A 150 -0.84 -8.33 -9.49
N LEU A 151 -2.10 -8.35 -9.91
CA LEU A 151 -3.13 -9.23 -9.37
C LEU A 151 -3.10 -10.60 -10.05
N ASP A 152 -3.49 -11.62 -9.30
CA ASP A 152 -3.70 -12.95 -9.89
C ASP A 152 -4.80 -12.91 -10.95
N LYS A 153 -4.65 -13.72 -12.00
CA LYS A 153 -5.63 -13.83 -13.10
C LYS A 153 -7.02 -14.21 -12.59
N SER A 154 -7.09 -15.03 -11.56
CA SER A 154 -8.33 -15.54 -10.97
C SER A 154 -8.91 -14.61 -9.90
N TYR A 155 -8.22 -13.53 -9.55
CA TYR A 155 -8.68 -12.62 -8.50
C TYR A 155 -9.96 -11.87 -8.95
N GLU A 156 -11.00 -12.00 -8.15
CA GLU A 156 -12.25 -11.26 -8.24
C GLU A 156 -12.74 -10.94 -6.82
N PRO A 157 -13.09 -9.68 -6.51
CA PRO A 157 -13.67 -9.31 -5.22
C PRO A 157 -15.01 -10.01 -4.98
N SER A 158 -15.28 -10.50 -3.77
CA SER A 158 -16.42 -11.36 -3.46
C SER A 158 -17.77 -10.64 -3.27
N ASN A 159 -17.78 -9.38 -2.88
CA ASN A 159 -19.02 -8.69 -2.42
C ASN A 159 -19.38 -7.48 -3.26
N MET A 160 -19.02 -7.47 -4.53
CA MET A 160 -19.36 -6.35 -5.41
C MET A 160 -20.88 -6.23 -5.58
N ILE A 161 -21.35 -5.00 -5.62
CA ILE A 161 -22.74 -4.62 -5.90
C ILE A 161 -22.82 -3.93 -7.26
N ASN A 162 -24.03 -3.92 -7.84
CA ASN A 162 -24.29 -3.13 -9.04
C ASN A 162 -24.39 -1.64 -8.67
N VAL A 163 -23.78 -0.80 -9.48
CA VAL A 163 -23.98 0.65 -9.42
C VAL A 163 -25.37 0.97 -9.96
N ASP A 164 -26.09 1.91 -9.33
CA ASP A 164 -27.46 2.27 -9.72
C ASP A 164 -27.50 2.88 -11.14
N LEU A 165 -28.50 2.47 -11.91
CA LEU A 165 -28.68 2.88 -13.31
C LEU A 165 -29.02 4.36 -13.48
N SER A 166 -29.41 5.07 -12.42
CA SER A 166 -29.67 6.50 -12.49
C SER A 166 -28.41 7.32 -12.74
N TYR A 167 -27.22 6.74 -12.45
CA TYR A 167 -25.92 7.38 -12.67
C TYR A 167 -24.84 6.43 -13.20
N SER A 168 -25.23 5.33 -13.85
CA SER A 168 -24.28 4.39 -14.48
C SER A 168 -24.91 3.63 -15.65
N TYR A 169 -24.06 2.99 -16.45
CA TYR A 169 -24.51 1.96 -17.40
C TYR A 169 -24.75 0.63 -16.70
N GLU A 170 -25.62 -0.21 -17.31
CA GLU A 170 -25.88 -1.56 -16.83
C GLU A 170 -24.60 -2.40 -16.70
N GLY A 171 -24.58 -3.26 -15.68
CA GLY A 171 -23.49 -4.20 -15.41
C GLY A 171 -22.24 -3.59 -14.80
N ARG A 172 -22.26 -2.33 -14.38
CA ARG A 172 -21.15 -1.73 -13.61
C ARG A 172 -21.21 -2.23 -12.18
N ARG A 173 -20.20 -3.00 -11.77
CA ARG A 173 -20.06 -3.55 -10.41
C ARG A 173 -18.91 -2.89 -9.69
N ILE A 174 -19.04 -2.69 -8.38
CA ILE A 174 -18.05 -2.04 -7.52
C ILE A 174 -18.15 -2.58 -6.09
N LEU A 175 -17.14 -2.39 -5.27
CA LEU A 175 -17.23 -2.70 -3.84
C LEU A 175 -18.18 -1.72 -3.13
N PRO A 176 -18.96 -2.18 -2.10
CA PRO A 176 -19.95 -1.36 -1.40
C PRO A 176 -19.38 -0.04 -0.86
N GLU A 177 -18.22 -0.08 -0.24
CA GLU A 177 -17.56 1.10 0.34
C GLU A 177 -17.19 2.16 -0.70
N VAL A 178 -16.86 1.74 -1.92
CA VAL A 178 -16.58 2.66 -3.03
C VAL A 178 -17.86 3.28 -3.55
N ASN A 179 -18.94 2.48 -3.66
CA ASN A 179 -20.25 2.99 -4.02
C ASN A 179 -20.75 4.03 -3.02
N ASP A 180 -20.61 3.78 -1.71
CA ASP A 180 -20.99 4.73 -0.65
C ASP A 180 -20.20 6.04 -0.74
N ALA A 181 -18.90 5.96 -1.03
CA ALA A 181 -18.06 7.14 -1.23
C ALA A 181 -18.47 7.91 -2.50
N PHE A 182 -18.77 7.19 -3.59
CA PHE A 182 -19.25 7.78 -4.83
C PHE A 182 -20.59 8.50 -4.65
N ILE A 183 -21.55 7.91 -3.93
CA ILE A 183 -22.86 8.52 -3.67
C ILE A 183 -22.71 9.85 -2.92
N LYS A 184 -21.80 9.92 -1.94
CA LYS A 184 -21.51 11.19 -1.24
C LYS A 184 -20.97 12.24 -2.22
N MET A 185 -19.95 11.88 -3.01
CA MET A 185 -19.37 12.76 -4.01
C MET A 185 -20.42 13.20 -5.05
N TYR A 186 -21.24 12.29 -5.56
CA TYR A 186 -22.33 12.57 -6.48
C TYR A 186 -23.32 13.60 -5.92
N ASN A 187 -23.76 13.41 -4.65
CA ASN A 187 -24.69 14.31 -4.00
C ASN A 187 -24.10 15.71 -3.76
N ASP A 188 -22.81 15.79 -3.46
CA ASP A 188 -22.15 17.09 -3.26
C ASP A 188 -21.92 17.80 -4.61
N ALA A 189 -21.47 17.10 -5.63
CA ALA A 189 -21.35 17.64 -7.00
C ALA A 189 -22.70 18.16 -7.54
N LYS A 190 -23.78 17.41 -7.27
CA LYS A 190 -25.14 17.80 -7.70
C LYS A 190 -25.61 19.11 -7.07
N LYS A 191 -25.22 19.42 -5.83
CA LYS A 191 -25.51 20.73 -5.20
C LYS A 191 -24.85 21.89 -5.94
N GLU A 192 -23.73 21.63 -6.59
CA GLU A 192 -22.98 22.59 -7.41
C GLU A 192 -23.42 22.57 -8.89
N GLY A 193 -24.49 21.81 -9.23
CA GLY A 193 -25.01 21.71 -10.60
C GLY A 193 -24.22 20.76 -11.50
N ILE A 194 -23.30 19.98 -10.94
CA ILE A 194 -22.46 19.02 -11.67
C ILE A 194 -23.12 17.63 -11.59
N ASN A 195 -23.40 17.03 -12.74
CA ASN A 195 -23.92 15.66 -12.82
C ASN A 195 -22.77 14.70 -13.09
N LEU A 196 -22.54 13.74 -12.20
CA LEU A 196 -21.54 12.69 -12.40
C LEU A 196 -22.19 11.42 -12.94
N PHE A 197 -21.43 10.69 -13.75
CA PHE A 197 -21.87 9.42 -14.34
C PHE A 197 -20.74 8.41 -14.38
N VAL A 198 -20.98 7.18 -13.89
CA VAL A 198 -20.00 6.10 -13.87
C VAL A 198 -20.00 5.38 -15.22
N VAL A 199 -18.92 5.51 -15.96
CA VAL A 199 -18.77 4.90 -17.29
C VAL A 199 -18.10 3.53 -17.24
N SER A 200 -17.22 3.32 -16.29
CA SER A 200 -16.52 2.07 -16.05
C SER A 200 -16.33 1.83 -14.54
N ALA A 201 -16.33 0.57 -14.12
CA ALA A 201 -16.09 0.17 -12.74
C ALA A 201 -15.25 -1.12 -12.72
N TYR A 202 -15.60 -2.16 -11.96
CA TYR A 202 -14.86 -3.42 -11.99
C TYR A 202 -14.68 -3.95 -13.42
N ARG A 203 -13.44 -4.35 -13.71
CA ARG A 203 -13.06 -5.05 -14.94
C ARG A 203 -12.33 -6.35 -14.59
N SER A 204 -12.87 -7.49 -15.01
CA SER A 204 -12.18 -8.77 -14.83
C SER A 204 -10.87 -8.81 -15.63
N TYR A 205 -9.97 -9.73 -15.26
CA TYR A 205 -8.76 -9.98 -16.03
C TYR A 205 -9.06 -10.22 -17.51
N SER A 206 -10.04 -11.08 -17.82
CA SER A 206 -10.39 -11.42 -19.20
C SER A 206 -11.01 -10.25 -19.97
N TYR A 207 -11.75 -9.37 -19.29
CA TYR A 207 -12.25 -8.14 -19.92
C TYR A 207 -11.08 -7.19 -20.25
N GLN A 208 -10.17 -7.00 -19.31
CA GLN A 208 -8.98 -6.16 -19.51
C GLN A 208 -8.09 -6.71 -20.62
N GLU A 209 -7.96 -8.03 -20.72
CA GLU A 209 -7.20 -8.69 -21.79
C GLU A 209 -7.79 -8.39 -23.18
N LYS A 210 -9.11 -8.49 -23.33
CA LYS A 210 -9.80 -8.13 -24.58
C LYS A 210 -9.62 -6.65 -24.92
N LEU A 211 -9.80 -5.78 -23.94
CA LEU A 211 -9.64 -4.33 -24.09
C LEU A 211 -8.23 -3.97 -24.56
N TYR A 212 -7.22 -4.49 -23.86
CA TYR A 212 -5.83 -4.24 -24.20
C TYR A 212 -5.45 -4.76 -25.60
N ASN A 213 -5.88 -5.97 -25.93
CA ASN A 213 -5.63 -6.57 -27.25
C ASN A 213 -6.34 -5.81 -28.38
N ASN A 214 -7.52 -5.24 -28.12
CA ASN A 214 -8.18 -4.37 -29.09
C ASN A 214 -7.36 -3.11 -29.38
N TYR A 215 -6.80 -2.47 -28.35
CA TYR A 215 -5.89 -1.32 -28.54
C TYR A 215 -4.64 -1.70 -29.34
N ILE A 216 -4.04 -2.86 -29.06
CA ILE A 216 -2.89 -3.36 -29.85
C ILE A 216 -3.27 -3.53 -31.31
N THR A 217 -4.41 -4.15 -31.58
CA THR A 217 -4.87 -4.41 -32.95
C THR A 217 -5.18 -3.13 -33.71
N MET A 218 -5.76 -2.14 -33.05
CA MET A 218 -6.19 -0.90 -33.71
C MET A 218 -5.08 0.14 -33.86
N TYR A 219 -4.18 0.22 -32.87
CA TYR A 219 -3.23 1.35 -32.74
C TYR A 219 -1.79 0.93 -32.46
N GLY A 220 -1.51 -0.37 -32.33
CA GLY A 220 -0.19 -0.89 -32.00
C GLY A 220 0.11 -0.93 -30.50
N ILE A 221 1.17 -1.70 -30.15
CA ILE A 221 1.52 -2.00 -28.75
C ILE A 221 1.97 -0.75 -27.97
N ASP A 222 2.69 0.15 -28.60
CA ASP A 222 3.20 1.35 -27.96
C ASP A 222 2.03 2.24 -27.51
N TYR A 223 1.06 2.46 -28.39
CA TYR A 223 -0.16 3.20 -28.02
C TYR A 223 -0.96 2.47 -26.93
N ALA A 224 -1.17 1.16 -27.06
CA ALA A 224 -1.87 0.37 -26.04
C ALA A 224 -1.24 0.52 -24.64
N ASN A 225 0.09 0.55 -24.55
CA ASN A 225 0.82 0.74 -23.29
C ASN A 225 0.64 2.14 -22.67
N THR A 226 0.27 3.14 -23.45
CA THR A 226 0.03 4.51 -22.93
C THR A 226 -1.38 4.70 -22.40
N VAL A 227 -2.39 4.01 -22.96
CA VAL A 227 -3.80 4.24 -22.67
C VAL A 227 -4.48 3.12 -21.88
N SER A 228 -3.83 1.97 -21.72
CA SER A 228 -4.44 0.79 -21.07
C SER A 228 -3.42 0.00 -20.28
N ALA A 229 -3.77 -0.39 -19.06
CA ALA A 229 -2.96 -1.34 -18.29
C ALA A 229 -3.01 -2.74 -18.93
N LYS A 230 -1.92 -3.50 -18.84
CA LYS A 230 -1.91 -4.92 -19.17
C LYS A 230 -2.86 -5.70 -18.24
N PRO A 231 -3.40 -6.87 -18.65
CA PRO A 231 -4.22 -7.73 -17.79
C PRO A 231 -3.51 -8.09 -16.49
N GLY A 232 -4.21 -7.97 -15.37
CA GLY A 232 -3.65 -8.15 -14.02
C GLY A 232 -3.01 -6.90 -13.41
N PHE A 233 -2.76 -5.86 -14.20
CA PHE A 233 -2.12 -4.62 -13.75
C PHE A 233 -3.09 -3.43 -13.68
N SER A 234 -4.38 -3.68 -13.89
CA SER A 234 -5.43 -2.66 -13.83
C SER A 234 -6.03 -2.57 -12.44
N GLU A 235 -6.09 -1.36 -11.89
CA GLU A 235 -6.77 -1.07 -10.62
C GLU A 235 -8.25 -1.44 -10.64
N HIS A 236 -8.89 -1.41 -11.80
CA HIS A 236 -10.30 -1.83 -11.96
C HIS A 236 -10.55 -3.28 -11.56
N GLN A 237 -9.54 -4.16 -11.62
CA GLN A 237 -9.71 -5.55 -11.18
C GLN A 237 -9.85 -5.66 -9.65
N THR A 238 -9.46 -4.64 -8.90
CA THR A 238 -9.64 -4.61 -7.43
C THR A 238 -11.09 -4.39 -7.00
N GLY A 239 -11.95 -3.87 -7.89
CA GLY A 239 -13.28 -3.38 -7.52
C GLY A 239 -13.25 -2.06 -6.73
N LEU A 240 -12.07 -1.41 -6.62
CA LEU A 240 -11.88 -0.14 -5.91
C LEU A 240 -11.82 1.07 -6.84
N ALA A 241 -11.72 0.87 -8.16
CA ALA A 241 -11.58 1.94 -9.13
C ALA A 241 -12.83 2.07 -10.02
N MET A 242 -13.20 3.31 -10.34
CA MET A 242 -14.24 3.64 -11.31
C MET A 242 -13.81 4.85 -12.16
N ASP A 243 -14.23 4.84 -13.42
CA ASP A 243 -14.11 5.97 -14.31
C ASP A 243 -15.41 6.77 -14.26
N ILE A 244 -15.30 8.07 -14.01
CA ILE A 244 -16.43 8.99 -13.83
C ILE A 244 -16.34 10.10 -14.87
N LEU A 245 -17.47 10.44 -15.48
CA LEU A 245 -17.62 11.58 -16.37
C LEU A 245 -18.70 12.53 -15.85
N SER A 246 -18.63 13.80 -16.29
CA SER A 246 -19.78 14.70 -16.28
C SER A 246 -20.38 14.75 -17.69
N PRO A 247 -21.67 14.52 -17.89
CA PRO A 247 -22.30 14.63 -19.21
C PRO A 247 -22.05 15.99 -19.83
N GLY A 248 -21.57 16.02 -21.07
CA GLY A 248 -21.21 17.23 -21.79
C GLY A 248 -19.74 17.65 -21.70
N VAL A 249 -18.91 16.95 -20.91
CA VAL A 249 -17.46 17.14 -20.83
C VAL A 249 -16.76 15.97 -21.53
N GLN A 250 -15.83 16.26 -22.44
CA GLN A 250 -15.04 15.21 -23.10
C GLN A 250 -13.93 14.71 -22.17
N MET A 251 -13.57 13.41 -22.27
CA MET A 251 -12.48 12.84 -21.45
C MET A 251 -11.13 13.53 -21.62
N SER A 252 -10.92 14.24 -22.72
CA SER A 252 -9.71 15.03 -22.99
C SER A 252 -9.67 16.38 -22.26
N GLU A 253 -10.73 16.73 -21.55
CA GLU A 253 -10.87 18.02 -20.83
C GLU A 253 -10.73 17.87 -19.30
N PHE A 254 -10.36 16.66 -18.82
CA PHE A 254 -10.07 16.36 -17.42
C PHE A 254 -8.59 16.33 -17.13
#